data_c9c7f30f8dcea78681d3c288d2201497
#
_entry.id   c9c7f30f8dcea78681d3c288d2201497
#
_cell.length_a   1.000
_cell.length_b   1.000
_cell.length_c   1.000
_cell.angle_alpha   90.00
_cell.angle_beta   90.00
_cell.angle_gamma   90.00
#
_symmetry.space_group_name_H-M   'P 1'
#
loop_
_entity.id
_entity.type
_entity.pdbx_description
1 polymer ?
#
loop_
_entity_poly.entity_id
_entity_poly.type
_entity_poly.pdbx_seq_one_letter_code
_entity_poly.pdbx_strand_id
1 'polypeptide(L)'
;MKLSGRESRVDSRAPKPGVRVANSCHVSRFTFHASAFTLVELLLVLALLGVITSLVAPAMSNFIRARAVDSEARRLFALMHAGQSRAVSEGLPMMLWLDEKQGAYGLAAETSSKSGDSKAENLTVDENVKIAVLNAGANALTTFQNLPAIRFLADGTIDENSPQTLRLADAKGNALWLIEASNHMGYEIRDTDK
;
A
#
# COMPACT_ATOMS: atom_id res chain seq x y z
N MET A 1 -10.03 -62.05 61.81
CA MET A 1 -9.72 -63.49 61.81
C MET A 1 -8.42 -63.66 61.03
N LYS A 2 -7.36 -64.16 61.78
CA LYS A 2 -6.09 -64.77 61.37
C LYS A 2 -5.28 -64.04 60.26
N LEU A 3 -4.17 -63.36 60.58
CA LEU A 3 -2.83 -63.90 61.03
C LEU A 3 -2.16 -64.78 60.00
N SER A 4 -1.05 -64.34 59.47
CA SER A 4 0.23 -65.01 59.32
C SER A 4 1.09 -64.26 58.34
N GLY A 5 2.15 -63.59 58.59
CA GLY A 5 3.34 -63.99 59.32
C GLY A 5 4.27 -64.82 58.50
N ARG A 6 5.30 -64.21 57.90
CA ARG A 6 6.58 -64.93 57.80
C ARG A 6 7.74 -63.97 57.50
N GLU A 7 8.62 -64.07 58.51
CA GLU A 7 9.95 -63.49 58.61
C GLU A 7 10.94 -63.98 57.52
N SER A 8 11.94 -63.13 57.37
CA SER A 8 13.39 -63.46 57.32
C SER A 8 13.96 -63.99 56.00
N ARG A 9 14.82 -63.25 55.40
CA ARG A 9 16.23 -63.62 55.41
C ARG A 9 17.14 -62.48 54.96
N VAL A 10 17.94 -61.97 55.84
CA VAL A 10 19.11 -61.15 55.59
C VAL A 10 20.13 -62.00 54.87
N ASP A 11 20.55 -61.62 53.72
CA ASP A 11 21.74 -62.18 53.09
C ASP A 11 22.73 -61.07 52.80
N SER A 12 23.72 -61.09 53.66
CA SER A 12 24.89 -60.22 53.61
C SER A 12 25.82 -60.65 52.47
N ARG A 13 25.86 -59.90 51.37
CA ARG A 13 26.94 -60.03 50.40
C ARG A 13 27.71 -58.74 50.27
N ALA A 14 29.01 -58.86 50.57
CA ALA A 14 30.03 -57.84 50.52
C ALA A 14 30.13 -57.08 49.14
N PRO A 15 30.53 -55.81 49.18
CA PRO A 15 30.68 -55.03 47.96
C PRO A 15 31.91 -55.44 47.15
N LYS A 16 31.72 -55.65 45.83
CA LYS A 16 32.82 -55.84 44.91
C LYS A 16 33.46 -54.46 44.57
N PRO A 17 34.79 -54.40 44.44
CA PRO A 17 35.50 -53.15 44.22
C PRO A 17 35.27 -52.56 42.83
N GLY A 18 35.05 -51.31 42.83
CA GLY A 18 35.00 -50.26 41.85
C GLY A 18 35.44 -50.49 40.39
N VAL A 19 34.48 -50.26 39.51
CA VAL A 19 34.79 -49.78 38.17
C VAL A 19 34.67 -48.26 38.20
N ARG A 20 35.79 -47.57 38.26
CA ARG A 20 35.83 -46.14 38.03
C ARG A 20 35.55 -45.89 36.54
N VAL A 21 34.36 -45.51 36.21
CA VAL A 21 34.03 -44.92 34.93
C VAL A 21 34.57 -43.49 34.97
N ALA A 22 35.68 -43.26 34.33
CA ALA A 22 36.20 -41.94 34.09
C ALA A 22 35.31 -41.28 33.04
N ASN A 23 34.30 -40.54 33.51
CA ASN A 23 33.56 -39.62 32.65
C ASN A 23 34.51 -38.47 32.24
N SER A 24 35.23 -38.66 31.16
CA SER A 24 35.97 -37.58 30.50
C SER A 24 34.92 -36.70 29.78
N CYS A 25 34.41 -35.71 30.53
CA CYS A 25 33.66 -34.61 29.91
C CYS A 25 34.64 -33.80 29.07
N HIS A 26 34.72 -34.13 27.78
CA HIS A 26 35.32 -33.24 26.79
C HIS A 26 34.39 -32.00 26.68
N VAL A 27 34.63 -31.02 27.52
CA VAL A 27 34.12 -29.67 27.32
C VAL A 27 34.89 -29.10 26.16
N SER A 28 34.30 -29.19 24.97
CA SER A 28 34.76 -28.42 23.79
C SER A 28 34.68 -26.95 24.16
N ARG A 29 35.80 -26.39 24.59
CA ARG A 29 35.94 -24.94 24.70
C ARG A 29 35.85 -24.38 23.29
N PHE A 30 34.67 -23.93 22.88
CA PHE A 30 34.51 -23.01 21.80
C PHE A 30 35.23 -21.72 22.18
N THR A 31 36.48 -21.60 21.82
CA THR A 31 37.19 -20.33 21.90
C THR A 31 36.62 -19.43 20.83
N PHE A 32 35.65 -18.59 21.22
CA PHE A 32 35.30 -17.46 20.41
C PHE A 32 36.52 -16.56 20.31
N HIS A 33 37.18 -16.60 19.17
CA HIS A 33 38.19 -15.60 18.83
C HIS A 33 37.40 -14.28 18.67
N ALA A 34 37.31 -13.50 19.72
CA ALA A 34 36.88 -12.12 19.64
C ALA A 34 37.97 -11.37 18.87
N SER A 35 37.86 -11.37 17.54
CA SER A 35 38.67 -10.50 16.69
C SER A 35 38.26 -9.06 17.08
N ALA A 36 39.12 -8.36 17.80
CA ALA A 36 38.93 -6.95 18.06
C ALA A 36 38.99 -6.22 16.71
N PHE A 37 37.88 -5.58 16.32
CA PHE A 37 37.83 -4.75 15.13
C PHE A 37 38.87 -3.63 15.23
N THR A 38 39.67 -3.47 14.21
CA THR A 38 40.59 -2.35 14.14
C THR A 38 39.84 -1.06 13.83
N LEU A 39 40.31 0.06 14.36
CA LEU A 39 39.70 1.38 14.12
C LEU A 39 39.67 1.69 12.61
N VAL A 40 40.69 1.25 11.87
CA VAL A 40 40.77 1.40 10.41
C VAL A 40 39.69 0.60 9.69
N GLU A 41 39.38 -0.61 10.11
CA GLU A 41 38.32 -1.45 9.56
C GLU A 41 36.93 -0.81 9.74
N LEU A 42 36.68 -0.23 10.94
CA LEU A 42 35.46 0.50 11.20
C LEU A 42 35.33 1.74 10.31
N LEU A 43 36.40 2.51 10.14
CA LEU A 43 36.43 3.68 9.27
C LEU A 43 36.18 3.28 7.80
N LEU A 44 36.77 2.20 7.34
CA LEU A 44 36.59 1.70 5.98
C LEU A 44 35.15 1.26 5.73
N VAL A 45 34.53 0.56 6.69
CA VAL A 45 33.12 0.15 6.60
C VAL A 45 32.20 1.36 6.56
N LEU A 46 32.43 2.36 7.42
CA LEU A 46 31.63 3.58 7.43
C LEU A 46 31.79 4.37 6.12
N ALA A 47 32.99 4.48 5.58
CA ALA A 47 33.23 5.13 4.29
C ALA A 47 32.50 4.38 3.16
N LEU A 48 32.58 3.06 3.12
CA LEU A 48 31.90 2.24 2.12
C LEU A 48 30.37 2.38 2.23
N LEU A 49 29.84 2.38 3.46
CA LEU A 49 28.42 2.57 3.73
C LEU A 49 27.95 3.95 3.27
N GLY A 50 28.77 4.99 3.46
CA GLY A 50 28.52 6.34 2.97
C GLY A 50 28.40 6.39 1.43
N VAL A 51 29.29 5.71 0.72
CA VAL A 51 29.26 5.62 -0.74
C VAL A 51 28.00 4.88 -1.22
N ILE A 52 27.67 3.74 -0.61
CA ILE A 52 26.49 2.95 -0.99
C ILE A 52 25.21 3.75 -0.75
N THR A 53 25.06 4.39 0.41
CA THR A 53 23.87 5.19 0.72
C THR A 53 23.70 6.38 -0.23
N SER A 54 24.77 7.01 -0.68
CA SER A 54 24.70 8.12 -1.63
C SER A 54 24.14 7.73 -3.00
N LEU A 55 24.33 6.47 -3.42
CA LEU A 55 23.82 5.92 -4.69
C LEU A 55 22.39 5.38 -4.56
N VAL A 56 22.06 4.76 -3.42
CA VAL A 56 20.77 4.11 -3.20
C VAL A 56 19.65 5.13 -2.86
N ALA A 57 19.95 6.19 -2.11
CA ALA A 57 18.96 7.15 -1.66
C ALA A 57 18.14 7.81 -2.80
N PRO A 58 18.73 8.27 -3.93
CA PRO A 58 17.96 8.85 -5.03
C PRO A 58 17.08 7.83 -5.75
N ALA A 59 17.53 6.57 -5.88
CA ALA A 59 16.76 5.51 -6.51
C ALA A 59 15.50 5.17 -5.69
N MET A 60 15.64 5.11 -4.37
CA MET A 60 14.54 4.81 -3.45
C MET A 60 13.46 5.90 -3.49
N SER A 61 13.85 7.17 -3.56
CA SER A 61 12.88 8.28 -3.61
C SER A 61 12.02 8.24 -4.88
N ASN A 62 12.56 7.82 -6.02
CA ASN A 62 11.82 7.67 -7.27
C ASN A 62 10.81 6.53 -7.20
N PHE A 63 11.21 5.41 -6.61
CA PHE A 63 10.33 4.25 -6.44
C PHE A 63 9.12 4.58 -5.56
N ILE A 64 9.33 5.26 -4.44
CA ILE A 64 8.23 5.65 -3.53
C ILE A 64 7.24 6.59 -4.24
N ARG A 65 7.73 7.56 -5.01
CA ARG A 65 6.87 8.51 -5.74
C ARG A 65 6.07 7.86 -6.86
N ALA A 66 6.69 6.99 -7.66
CA ALA A 66 5.97 6.25 -8.69
C ALA A 66 4.85 5.39 -8.08
N ARG A 67 5.10 4.80 -6.91
CA ARG A 67 4.09 4.05 -6.16
C ARG A 67 2.96 4.96 -5.64
N ALA A 68 3.26 6.20 -5.26
CA ALA A 68 2.24 7.17 -4.85
C ALA A 68 1.30 7.49 -6.01
N VAL A 69 1.81 7.70 -7.23
CA VAL A 69 1.00 7.93 -8.43
C VAL A 69 0.09 6.73 -8.73
N ASP A 70 0.64 5.50 -8.67
CA ASP A 70 -0.15 4.28 -8.91
C ASP A 70 -1.25 4.08 -7.85
N SER A 71 -0.92 4.30 -6.58
CA SER A 71 -1.89 4.16 -5.50
C SER A 71 -3.02 5.19 -5.59
N GLU A 72 -2.71 6.42 -5.96
CA GLU A 72 -3.69 7.49 -6.12
C GLU A 72 -4.57 7.27 -7.36
N ALA A 73 -3.98 6.82 -8.48
CA ALA A 73 -4.74 6.43 -9.66
C ALA A 73 -5.75 5.32 -9.37
N ARG A 74 -5.33 4.29 -8.64
CA ARG A 74 -6.24 3.19 -8.22
C ARG A 74 -7.33 3.67 -7.27
N ARG A 75 -7.00 4.59 -6.36
CA ARG A 75 -7.98 5.17 -5.43
C ARG A 75 -9.03 5.97 -6.16
N LEU A 76 -8.64 6.82 -7.10
CA LEU A 76 -9.55 7.58 -7.95
C LEU A 76 -10.39 6.65 -8.82
N PHE A 77 -9.78 5.62 -9.41
CA PHE A 77 -10.48 4.62 -10.20
C PHE A 77 -11.54 3.85 -9.37
N ALA A 78 -11.20 3.48 -8.14
CA ALA A 78 -12.16 2.84 -7.23
C ALA A 78 -13.35 3.77 -6.90
N LEU A 79 -13.08 5.07 -6.73
CA LEU A 79 -14.14 6.06 -6.49
C LEU A 79 -15.03 6.26 -7.72
N MET A 80 -14.48 6.19 -8.94
CA MET A 80 -15.26 6.20 -10.18
C MET A 80 -16.23 5.02 -10.23
N HIS A 81 -15.75 3.81 -9.93
CA HIS A 81 -16.61 2.63 -9.86
C HIS A 81 -17.67 2.72 -8.75
N ALA A 82 -17.31 3.27 -7.60
CA ALA A 82 -18.28 3.52 -6.53
C ALA A 82 -19.37 4.52 -6.97
N GLY A 83 -18.97 5.59 -7.66
CA GLY A 83 -19.89 6.58 -8.23
C GLY A 83 -20.86 5.97 -9.24
N GLN A 84 -20.36 5.18 -10.17
CA GLN A 84 -21.15 4.47 -11.16
C GLN A 84 -22.12 3.48 -10.50
N SER A 85 -21.61 2.65 -9.59
CA SER A 85 -22.46 1.69 -8.85
C SER A 85 -23.54 2.39 -8.05
N ARG A 86 -23.19 3.52 -7.45
CA ARG A 86 -24.12 4.32 -6.66
C ARG A 86 -25.18 4.99 -7.56
N ALA A 87 -24.79 5.50 -8.74
CA ALA A 87 -25.73 6.07 -9.71
C ALA A 87 -26.80 5.07 -10.12
N VAL A 88 -26.39 3.83 -10.43
CA VAL A 88 -27.32 2.75 -10.80
C VAL A 88 -28.19 2.32 -9.62
N SER A 89 -27.61 2.14 -8.44
CA SER A 89 -28.35 1.63 -7.27
C SER A 89 -29.33 2.64 -6.67
N GLU A 90 -29.02 3.92 -6.71
CA GLU A 90 -29.88 4.99 -6.20
C GLU A 90 -30.81 5.57 -7.28
N GLY A 91 -30.56 5.25 -8.57
CA GLY A 91 -31.32 5.77 -9.70
C GLY A 91 -31.17 7.28 -9.89
N LEU A 92 -30.08 7.85 -9.39
CA LEU A 92 -29.78 9.29 -9.41
C LEU A 92 -28.40 9.54 -10.03
N PRO A 93 -28.23 10.59 -10.84
CA PRO A 93 -26.92 10.95 -11.35
C PRO A 93 -25.95 11.30 -10.23
N MET A 94 -24.71 10.78 -10.34
CA MET A 94 -23.61 11.06 -9.43
C MET A 94 -22.55 11.92 -10.10
N MET A 95 -21.95 12.80 -9.32
CA MET A 95 -20.92 13.74 -9.77
C MET A 95 -19.62 13.47 -9.03
N LEU A 96 -18.58 13.10 -9.78
CA LEU A 96 -17.21 13.03 -9.27
C LEU A 96 -16.50 14.31 -9.68
N TRP A 97 -16.38 15.24 -8.75
CA TRP A 97 -15.72 16.53 -8.94
C TRP A 97 -14.23 16.47 -8.66
N LEU A 98 -13.46 17.33 -9.33
CA LEU A 98 -12.01 17.38 -9.26
C LEU A 98 -11.56 18.84 -9.04
N ASP A 99 -10.81 19.09 -7.99
CA ASP A 99 -10.16 20.37 -7.74
C ASP A 99 -8.65 20.26 -7.97
N GLU A 100 -8.22 20.65 -9.16
CA GLU A 100 -6.80 20.66 -9.53
C GLU A 100 -5.95 21.61 -8.69
N LYS A 101 -6.54 22.70 -8.17
CA LYS A 101 -5.82 23.75 -7.45
C LYS A 101 -5.57 23.34 -6.01
N GLN A 102 -6.55 22.72 -5.37
CA GLN A 102 -6.45 22.28 -3.99
C GLN A 102 -5.94 20.84 -3.88
N GLY A 103 -5.83 20.12 -5.00
CA GLY A 103 -5.46 18.71 -5.00
C GLY A 103 -6.50 17.87 -4.25
N ALA A 104 -7.76 18.05 -4.56
CA ALA A 104 -8.86 17.35 -3.92
C ALA A 104 -9.86 16.82 -4.95
N TYR A 105 -10.55 15.78 -4.63
CA TYR A 105 -11.63 15.23 -5.43
C TYR A 105 -12.68 14.57 -4.55
N GLY A 106 -13.87 14.37 -5.07
CA GLY A 106 -14.92 13.75 -4.29
C GLY A 106 -16.12 13.32 -5.10
N LEU A 107 -16.98 12.56 -4.46
CA LEU A 107 -18.19 12.00 -5.04
C LEU A 107 -19.41 12.50 -4.29
N ALA A 108 -20.40 13.01 -5.03
CA ALA A 108 -21.67 13.45 -4.45
C ALA A 108 -22.82 13.23 -5.45
N ALA A 109 -24.04 13.14 -4.95
CA ALA A 109 -25.21 13.14 -5.83
C ALA A 109 -25.38 14.51 -6.51
N GLU A 110 -25.77 14.56 -7.77
CA GLU A 110 -25.99 15.81 -8.51
C GLU A 110 -26.97 16.75 -7.80
N THR A 111 -27.99 16.20 -7.18
CA THR A 111 -29.00 16.94 -6.40
C THR A 111 -28.48 17.53 -5.10
N SER A 112 -27.32 17.08 -4.62
CA SER A 112 -26.75 17.48 -3.33
C SER A 112 -26.24 18.91 -3.29
N SER A 113 -26.06 19.55 -4.44
CA SER A 113 -25.71 20.98 -4.50
C SER A 113 -26.74 21.87 -3.79
N LYS A 114 -27.97 21.37 -3.57
CA LYS A 114 -29.07 22.10 -2.92
C LYS A 114 -29.46 21.57 -1.54
N SER A 115 -29.20 20.29 -1.23
CA SER A 115 -29.73 19.66 0.00
C SER A 115 -28.72 18.92 0.85
N GLY A 116 -27.45 18.82 0.41
CA GLY A 116 -26.42 18.05 1.07
C GLY A 116 -26.59 16.53 0.83
N ASP A 117 -25.49 15.84 0.57
CA ASP A 117 -25.47 14.38 0.45
C ASP A 117 -24.75 13.81 1.68
N SER A 118 -25.46 13.04 2.50
CA SER A 118 -24.89 12.43 3.71
C SER A 118 -23.84 11.35 3.40
N LYS A 119 -23.79 10.90 2.15
CA LYS A 119 -22.83 9.92 1.64
C LYS A 119 -21.77 10.55 0.73
N ALA A 120 -21.68 11.89 0.71
CA ALA A 120 -20.64 12.57 -0.07
C ALA A 120 -19.25 12.21 0.46
N GLU A 121 -18.35 11.89 -0.44
CA GLU A 121 -16.96 11.59 -0.12
C GLU A 121 -16.07 12.73 -0.60
N ASN A 122 -15.16 13.19 0.26
CA ASN A 122 -14.16 14.19 -0.03
C ASN A 122 -12.79 13.61 0.29
N LEU A 123 -11.91 13.59 -0.69
CA LEU A 123 -10.59 12.98 -0.61
C LEU A 123 -9.55 14.02 -1.04
N THR A 124 -8.39 13.99 -0.36
CA THR A 124 -7.23 14.80 -0.73
C THR A 124 -6.22 13.91 -1.44
N VAL A 125 -5.63 14.44 -2.49
CA VAL A 125 -4.55 13.82 -3.27
C VAL A 125 -3.27 13.80 -2.44
N ASP A 126 -2.41 12.79 -2.65
CA ASP A 126 -1.07 12.76 -2.06
C ASP A 126 -0.27 14.03 -2.46
N GLU A 127 0.47 14.61 -1.54
CA GLU A 127 1.25 15.87 -1.72
C GLU A 127 2.23 15.79 -2.91
N ASN A 128 2.66 14.59 -3.27
CA ASN A 128 3.61 14.36 -4.36
C ASN A 128 2.94 14.16 -5.73
N VAL A 129 1.59 14.08 -5.77
CA VAL A 129 0.82 13.79 -6.97
C VAL A 129 -0.03 15.00 -7.34
N LYS A 130 -0.09 15.31 -8.62
CA LYS A 130 -0.98 16.33 -9.18
C LYS A 130 -1.98 15.66 -10.13
N ILE A 131 -3.23 16.05 -10.00
CA ILE A 131 -4.29 15.68 -10.97
C ILE A 131 -4.43 16.83 -11.94
N ALA A 132 -4.54 16.49 -13.22
CA ALA A 132 -4.88 17.44 -14.30
C ALA A 132 -5.99 16.84 -15.16
N VAL A 133 -6.99 17.64 -15.46
CA VAL A 133 -8.07 17.30 -16.37
C VAL A 133 -7.64 17.69 -17.77
N LEU A 134 -7.47 16.72 -18.64
CA LEU A 134 -7.13 16.92 -20.04
C LEU A 134 -8.41 16.82 -20.88
N ASN A 135 -8.80 17.94 -21.43
CA ASN A 135 -10.02 18.00 -22.21
C ASN A 135 -9.71 17.81 -23.69
N ALA A 136 -10.18 16.74 -24.28
CA ALA A 136 -10.05 16.48 -25.70
C ALA A 136 -11.28 16.95 -26.52
N GLY A 137 -12.32 17.50 -25.86
CA GLY A 137 -13.58 17.86 -26.54
C GLY A 137 -13.80 19.37 -26.65
N ALA A 138 -14.43 19.77 -27.79
CA ALA A 138 -14.82 21.14 -28.05
C ALA A 138 -16.06 21.60 -27.26
N ASN A 139 -16.66 20.73 -26.50
CA ASN A 139 -17.88 20.98 -25.72
C ASN A 139 -17.57 21.50 -24.30
N ALA A 140 -18.51 22.24 -23.73
CA ALA A 140 -18.41 22.70 -22.36
C ALA A 140 -18.34 21.50 -21.41
N LEU A 141 -17.30 21.46 -20.57
CA LEU A 141 -17.14 20.42 -19.57
C LEU A 141 -18.32 20.41 -18.59
N THR A 142 -18.73 19.22 -18.21
CA THR A 142 -19.60 19.01 -17.06
C THR A 142 -18.93 19.57 -15.81
N THR A 143 -19.64 20.41 -15.08
CA THR A 143 -19.13 21.03 -13.85
C THR A 143 -20.08 20.77 -12.68
N PHE A 144 -19.47 20.62 -11.50
CA PHE A 144 -20.16 20.56 -10.24
C PHE A 144 -19.54 21.61 -9.29
N GLN A 145 -20.36 22.55 -8.82
CA GLN A 145 -19.90 23.67 -7.99
C GLN A 145 -18.72 24.48 -8.58
N ASN A 146 -18.74 24.70 -9.89
CA ASN A 146 -17.69 25.35 -10.67
C ASN A 146 -16.35 24.57 -10.79
N LEU A 147 -16.35 23.30 -10.42
CA LEU A 147 -15.22 22.39 -10.60
C LEU A 147 -15.51 21.41 -11.75
N PRO A 148 -14.52 21.02 -12.55
CA PRO A 148 -14.70 19.97 -13.54
C PRO A 148 -15.17 18.68 -12.87
N ALA A 149 -16.11 18.00 -13.47
CA ALA A 149 -16.71 16.80 -12.88
C ALA A 149 -17.04 15.74 -13.94
N ILE A 150 -16.93 14.49 -13.53
CA ILE A 150 -17.43 13.33 -14.28
C ILE A 150 -18.84 13.05 -13.78
N ARG A 151 -19.78 12.97 -14.72
CA ARG A 151 -21.18 12.67 -14.44
C ARG A 151 -21.49 11.23 -14.79
N PHE A 152 -21.88 10.45 -13.80
CA PHE A 152 -22.38 9.10 -13.97
C PHE A 152 -23.92 9.15 -14.02
N LEU A 153 -24.49 8.63 -15.09
CA LEU A 153 -25.93 8.58 -15.28
C LEU A 153 -26.56 7.39 -14.53
N ALA A 154 -27.85 7.44 -14.29
CA ALA A 154 -28.57 6.39 -13.57
C ALA A 154 -28.59 5.03 -14.27
N ASP A 155 -28.30 4.98 -15.57
CA ASP A 155 -28.13 3.74 -16.34
C ASP A 155 -26.69 3.14 -16.24
N GLY A 156 -25.79 3.84 -15.55
CA GLY A 156 -24.41 3.45 -15.38
C GLY A 156 -23.46 3.93 -16.46
N THR A 157 -23.93 4.71 -17.42
CA THR A 157 -23.06 5.32 -18.44
C THR A 157 -22.46 6.63 -17.96
N ILE A 158 -21.41 7.09 -18.65
CA ILE A 158 -20.76 8.37 -18.40
C ILE A 158 -21.33 9.38 -19.39
N ASP A 159 -21.62 10.59 -18.91
CA ASP A 159 -22.11 11.70 -19.74
C ASP A 159 -21.02 12.13 -20.73
N GLU A 160 -21.36 12.33 -21.99
CA GLU A 160 -20.46 12.71 -23.08
C GLU A 160 -19.68 14.02 -22.85
N ASN A 161 -20.19 14.90 -21.99
CA ASN A 161 -19.53 16.15 -21.61
C ASN A 161 -18.57 15.99 -20.43
N SER A 162 -18.41 14.77 -19.91
CA SER A 162 -17.43 14.47 -18.88
C SER A 162 -16.00 14.54 -19.42
N PRO A 163 -15.01 14.84 -18.57
CA PRO A 163 -13.61 14.80 -18.96
C PRO A 163 -13.22 13.40 -19.48
N GLN A 164 -12.72 13.33 -20.70
CA GLN A 164 -12.33 12.05 -21.31
C GLN A 164 -11.00 11.51 -20.79
N THR A 165 -10.12 12.40 -20.35
CA THR A 165 -8.78 12.03 -19.90
C THR A 165 -8.39 12.79 -18.64
N LEU A 166 -7.96 12.03 -17.63
CA LEU A 166 -7.35 12.56 -16.43
C LEU A 166 -5.90 12.11 -16.36
N ARG A 167 -5.01 13.02 -15.99
CA ARG A 167 -3.59 12.74 -15.80
C ARG A 167 -3.22 12.90 -14.35
N LEU A 168 -2.65 11.87 -13.77
CA LEU A 168 -2.00 11.92 -12.46
C LEU A 168 -0.50 11.89 -12.67
N ALA A 169 0.23 12.86 -12.12
CA ALA A 169 1.67 12.92 -12.32
C ALA A 169 2.39 13.41 -11.06
N ASP A 170 3.61 12.92 -10.88
CA ASP A 170 4.53 13.46 -9.88
C ASP A 170 5.41 14.58 -10.47
N ALA A 171 6.20 15.23 -9.60
CA ALA A 171 7.11 16.29 -10.00
C ALA A 171 8.30 15.82 -10.86
N LYS A 172 8.53 14.49 -10.98
CA LYS A 172 9.63 13.90 -11.73
C LYS A 172 9.23 13.37 -13.11
N GLY A 173 7.93 13.44 -13.44
CA GLY A 173 7.43 13.02 -14.74
C GLY A 173 6.85 11.63 -14.79
N ASN A 174 6.82 10.87 -13.67
CA ASN A 174 6.02 9.65 -13.63
C ASN A 174 4.55 10.05 -13.72
N ALA A 175 3.83 9.49 -14.67
CA ALA A 175 2.44 9.83 -14.88
C ALA A 175 1.62 8.60 -15.26
N LEU A 176 0.37 8.60 -14.82
CA LEU A 176 -0.67 7.65 -15.23
C LEU A 176 -1.85 8.43 -15.79
N TRP A 177 -2.50 7.86 -16.77
CA TRP A 177 -3.71 8.42 -17.41
C TRP A 177 -4.90 7.54 -17.10
N LEU A 178 -6.00 8.15 -16.72
CA LEU A 178 -7.30 7.51 -16.72
C LEU A 178 -8.03 8.02 -17.97
N ILE A 179 -8.26 7.13 -18.90
CA ILE A 179 -8.87 7.43 -20.19
C ILE A 179 -10.23 6.78 -20.24
N GLU A 180 -11.23 7.53 -20.65
CA GLU A 180 -12.57 7.03 -20.85
C GLU A 180 -12.58 5.94 -21.92
N ALA A 181 -13.23 4.81 -21.62
CA ALA A 181 -13.40 3.73 -22.57
C ALA A 181 -14.38 4.14 -23.68
N SER A 182 -14.15 3.69 -24.91
CA SER A 182 -14.95 4.05 -26.09
C SER A 182 -16.42 3.67 -26.00
N ASN A 183 -16.79 2.82 -25.06
CA ASN A 183 -18.17 2.41 -24.82
C ASN A 183 -18.90 3.28 -23.78
N HIS A 184 -18.26 4.34 -23.27
CA HIS A 184 -18.77 5.22 -22.21
C HIS A 184 -19.19 4.49 -20.91
N MET A 185 -18.62 3.28 -20.68
CA MET A 185 -18.97 2.45 -19.55
C MET A 185 -17.97 2.56 -18.39
N GLY A 186 -16.89 3.34 -18.53
CA GLY A 186 -15.88 3.46 -17.48
C GLY A 186 -14.59 4.10 -17.98
N TYR A 187 -13.60 4.11 -17.10
CA TYR A 187 -12.25 4.58 -17.39
C TYR A 187 -11.27 3.40 -17.33
N GLU A 188 -10.16 3.55 -18.01
CA GLU A 188 -9.05 2.61 -18.00
C GLU A 188 -7.78 3.33 -17.53
N ILE A 189 -6.97 2.65 -16.71
CA ILE A 189 -5.65 3.17 -16.31
C ILE A 189 -4.64 2.78 -17.39
N ARG A 190 -3.90 3.76 -17.91
CA ARG A 190 -2.86 3.57 -18.93
C ARG A 190 -1.58 4.32 -18.54
N ASP A 191 -0.43 3.80 -18.95
CA ASP A 191 0.87 4.44 -18.75
C ASP A 191 1.18 5.52 -19.78
N THR A 192 0.39 5.60 -20.84
CA THR A 192 0.52 6.56 -21.95
C THR A 192 -0.83 7.15 -22.32
N ASP A 193 -0.80 8.34 -22.89
CA ASP A 193 -1.96 9.08 -23.38
C ASP A 193 -2.53 8.61 -24.73
N LYS A 194 -2.02 7.49 -25.27
CA LYS A 194 -2.38 6.92 -26.58
C LYS A 194 -3.32 5.73 -26.44
#